data_df5940bf79678e38341cab30972aca0d
#
_entry.id   df5940bf79678e38341cab30972aca0d
#
_cell.length_a   1.000
_cell.length_b   1.000
_cell.length_c   1.000
_cell.angle_alpha   90.00
_cell.angle_beta   90.00
_cell.angle_gamma   90.00
#
_symmetry.space_group_name_H-M   'P 1'
#
loop_
_entity.id
_entity.type
_entity.pdbx_description
1 polymer ?
#
loop_
_entity_poly.entity_id
_entity_poly.type
_entity_poly.pdbx_seq_one_letter_code
_entity_poly.pdbx_strand_id
1 'polypeptide(L)'
;MKTLFTAIILSACSIMVQAQCENAYFPMKDGVTFEQTSYNAKDKKEGKVISTISATTNTQIVVQNKIYDKKDELITEGDYEVICEDGKVKMDFEQFIPDELLSSYQNMEVNIEGDFLEFPNNLSVGQNLPDANGTITIVMAEGAMNMKTTITLTFTNRKVELQESITTPAGTFETFKVSQTTISAMEIMGMSRETTFSSASWIAEGVGAVRSENYDKKGKLAGYQVLTSFE
;
A
#
# COMPACT_ATOMS: atom_id res chain seq x y z
N MET A 1 13.32 37.76 60.73
CA MET A 1 13.65 37.60 59.31
C MET A 1 13.33 36.15 58.91
N LYS A 2 12.20 35.95 58.20
CA LYS A 2 11.76 34.62 57.72
C LYS A 2 12.03 34.58 56.21
N THR A 3 12.99 33.81 55.78
CA THR A 3 13.31 33.55 54.38
C THR A 3 12.38 32.48 53.84
N LEU A 4 11.50 32.88 52.90
CA LEU A 4 10.63 31.98 52.15
C LEU A 4 11.50 31.34 51.02
N PHE A 5 11.66 30.03 51.05
CA PHE A 5 12.19 29.26 49.89
C PHE A 5 11.03 28.88 48.98
N THR A 6 10.96 29.53 47.85
CA THR A 6 10.02 29.14 46.75
C THR A 6 10.65 28.07 45.93
N ALA A 7 10.16 26.83 46.07
CA ALA A 7 10.57 25.70 45.23
C ALA A 7 9.84 25.81 43.87
N ILE A 8 10.60 26.07 42.82
CA ILE A 8 10.12 26.00 41.43
C ILE A 8 10.12 24.52 41.01
N ILE A 9 8.93 23.93 40.93
CA ILE A 9 8.74 22.61 40.34
C ILE A 9 8.77 22.78 38.80
N LEU A 10 9.91 22.48 38.19
CA LEU A 10 10.00 22.34 36.73
C LEU A 10 9.29 21.03 36.34
N SER A 11 8.06 21.14 35.87
CA SER A 11 7.34 20.04 35.26
C SER A 11 8.04 19.72 33.93
N ALA A 12 8.84 18.65 33.90
CA ALA A 12 9.37 18.08 32.68
C ALA A 12 8.20 17.43 31.92
N CYS A 13 7.61 18.17 30.98
CA CYS A 13 6.71 17.62 29.98
C CYS A 13 7.58 16.78 29.04
N SER A 14 7.74 15.50 29.35
CA SER A 14 8.38 14.54 28.46
C SER A 14 7.49 14.41 27.21
N ILE A 15 7.95 14.97 26.11
CA ILE A 15 7.31 14.83 24.81
C ILE A 15 7.49 13.35 24.40
N MET A 16 6.47 12.52 24.61
CA MET A 16 6.38 11.17 24.07
C MET A 16 6.08 11.24 22.58
N VAL A 17 7.04 11.63 21.76
CA VAL A 17 6.91 11.72 20.31
C VAL A 17 7.41 10.45 19.57
N GLN A 18 7.90 9.44 20.29
CA GLN A 18 8.63 8.34 19.65
C GLN A 18 7.86 7.05 19.39
N ALA A 19 6.57 6.92 19.76
CA ALA A 19 5.89 5.62 19.73
C ALA A 19 4.88 5.44 18.56
N GLN A 20 4.74 6.39 17.66
CA GLN A 20 3.63 6.36 16.68
C GLN A 20 3.79 5.27 15.60
N CYS A 21 5.01 4.84 15.30
CA CYS A 21 5.31 3.92 14.19
C CYS A 21 6.00 2.61 14.61
N GLU A 22 6.19 2.37 15.91
CA GLU A 22 6.90 1.17 16.39
C GLU A 22 6.20 -0.14 16.04
N ASN A 23 4.86 -0.14 15.95
CA ASN A 23 4.06 -1.33 15.63
C ASN A 23 3.37 -1.20 14.26
N ALA A 24 4.00 -0.48 13.33
CA ALA A 24 3.44 -0.30 11.99
C ALA A 24 3.40 -1.63 11.22
N TYR A 25 2.31 -1.86 10.49
CA TYR A 25 2.20 -3.01 9.56
C TYR A 25 2.86 -2.69 8.21
N PHE A 26 4.02 -2.06 8.29
CA PHE A 26 4.91 -1.74 7.18
C PHE A 26 6.33 -1.53 7.70
N PRO A 27 7.41 -1.87 6.95
CA PRO A 27 8.76 -1.61 7.38
C PRO A 27 9.07 -0.10 7.32
N MET A 28 9.27 0.52 8.49
CA MET A 28 9.53 1.97 8.60
C MET A 28 11.01 2.29 8.83
N LYS A 29 11.90 1.31 8.63
CA LYS A 29 13.32 1.45 8.90
C LYS A 29 14.12 1.69 7.61
N ASP A 30 15.02 2.67 7.64
CA ASP A 30 15.94 2.97 6.55
C ASP A 30 16.83 1.77 6.18
N GLY A 31 17.02 1.58 4.87
CA GLY A 31 17.88 0.53 4.31
C GLY A 31 17.24 -0.85 4.25
N VAL A 32 16.03 -1.05 4.76
CA VAL A 32 15.31 -2.33 4.60
C VAL A 32 15.07 -2.59 3.13
N THR A 33 15.38 -3.80 2.68
CA THR A 33 15.09 -4.28 1.32
C THR A 33 14.24 -5.54 1.39
N PHE A 34 13.22 -5.64 0.56
CA PHE A 34 12.37 -6.83 0.48
C PHE A 34 11.99 -7.16 -0.95
N GLU A 35 11.84 -8.46 -1.23
CA GLU A 35 11.42 -8.97 -2.53
C GLU A 35 10.07 -9.68 -2.41
N GLN A 36 9.15 -9.35 -3.31
CA GLN A 36 7.87 -10.02 -3.44
C GLN A 36 7.75 -10.62 -4.84
N THR A 37 7.49 -11.94 -4.92
CA THR A 37 7.33 -12.66 -6.19
C THR A 37 5.86 -12.95 -6.46
N SER A 38 5.42 -12.64 -7.68
CA SER A 38 4.04 -12.84 -8.16
C SER A 38 3.91 -14.13 -8.95
N TYR A 39 2.80 -14.83 -8.72
CA TYR A 39 2.44 -16.08 -9.36
C TYR A 39 0.99 -16.04 -9.85
N ASN A 40 0.71 -16.70 -10.97
CA ASN A 40 -0.68 -16.93 -11.37
C ASN A 40 -1.31 -18.11 -10.59
N ALA A 41 -2.61 -18.38 -10.82
CA ALA A 41 -3.34 -19.47 -10.17
C ALA A 41 -2.83 -20.89 -10.44
N LYS A 42 -1.80 -21.06 -11.31
CA LYS A 42 -1.15 -22.33 -11.64
C LYS A 42 0.29 -22.38 -11.14
N ASP A 43 0.63 -21.55 -10.16
CA ASP A 43 1.96 -21.44 -9.54
C ASP A 43 3.09 -21.10 -10.52
N LYS A 44 2.77 -20.46 -11.66
CA LYS A 44 3.78 -19.98 -12.60
C LYS A 44 4.16 -18.55 -12.24
N LYS A 45 5.47 -18.30 -12.08
CA LYS A 45 6.01 -16.96 -11.84
C LYS A 45 5.59 -16.02 -12.97
N GLU A 46 5.10 -14.83 -12.60
CA GLU A 46 4.72 -13.76 -13.51
C GLU A 46 5.66 -12.56 -13.43
N GLY A 47 6.32 -12.35 -12.30
CA GLY A 47 7.28 -11.30 -12.09
C GLY A 47 7.69 -11.18 -10.64
N LYS A 48 8.43 -10.13 -10.32
CA LYS A 48 8.79 -9.77 -8.95
C LYS A 48 8.98 -8.28 -8.79
N VAL A 49 8.84 -7.81 -7.56
CA VAL A 49 9.16 -6.45 -7.15
C VAL A 49 10.23 -6.52 -6.08
N ILE A 50 11.28 -5.70 -6.23
CA ILE A 50 12.28 -5.45 -5.19
C ILE A 50 12.06 -4.05 -4.70
N SER A 51 11.80 -3.93 -3.40
CA SER A 51 11.53 -2.65 -2.73
C SER A 51 12.66 -2.33 -1.78
N THR A 52 13.13 -1.09 -1.79
CA THR A 52 14.12 -0.57 -0.84
C THR A 52 13.54 0.65 -0.12
N ILE A 53 13.66 0.66 1.20
CA ILE A 53 13.17 1.75 2.05
C ILE A 53 14.24 2.80 2.22
N SER A 54 13.88 4.06 1.98
CA SER A 54 14.65 5.24 2.34
C SER A 54 13.86 6.08 3.32
N ALA A 55 14.31 6.18 4.58
CA ALA A 55 13.65 6.99 5.59
C ALA A 55 13.99 8.48 5.38
N THR A 56 12.96 9.31 5.16
CA THR A 56 13.09 10.78 5.07
C THR A 56 12.94 11.44 6.44
N THR A 57 12.08 10.86 7.28
CA THR A 57 11.86 11.28 8.67
C THR A 57 11.52 10.06 9.54
N ASN A 58 11.28 10.26 10.83
CA ASN A 58 10.81 9.18 11.72
C ASN A 58 9.38 8.71 11.43
N THR A 59 8.64 9.43 10.60
CA THR A 59 7.22 9.16 10.29
C THR A 59 6.94 9.06 8.80
N GLN A 60 7.94 9.28 7.95
CA GLN A 60 7.80 9.27 6.50
C GLN A 60 8.97 8.54 5.85
N ILE A 61 8.66 7.64 4.97
CA ILE A 61 9.61 6.89 4.16
C ILE A 61 9.27 7.01 2.68
N VAL A 62 10.27 6.84 1.83
CA VAL A 62 10.12 6.60 0.40
C VAL A 62 10.43 5.12 0.14
N VAL A 63 9.55 4.45 -0.58
CA VAL A 63 9.74 3.08 -1.05
C VAL A 63 10.14 3.13 -2.52
N GLN A 64 11.36 2.70 -2.80
CA GLN A 64 11.88 2.60 -4.15
C GLN A 64 11.63 1.20 -4.70
N ASN A 65 10.84 1.07 -5.75
CA ASN A 65 10.48 -0.19 -6.38
C ASN A 65 11.25 -0.41 -7.67
N LYS A 66 11.69 -1.67 -7.87
CA LYS A 66 12.15 -2.19 -9.16
C LYS A 66 11.28 -3.37 -9.54
N ILE A 67 10.60 -3.27 -10.67
CA ILE A 67 9.63 -4.27 -11.15
C ILE A 67 10.27 -5.07 -12.28
N TYR A 68 10.24 -6.39 -12.15
CA TYR A 68 10.84 -7.33 -13.08
C TYR A 68 9.79 -8.28 -13.66
N ASP A 69 9.95 -8.66 -14.89
CA ASP A 69 9.13 -9.67 -15.56
C ASP A 69 9.44 -11.09 -15.06
N LYS A 70 8.76 -12.08 -15.63
CA LYS A 70 8.96 -13.52 -15.34
C LYS A 70 10.35 -14.07 -15.69
N LYS A 71 11.14 -13.34 -16.48
CA LYS A 71 12.50 -13.70 -16.87
C LYS A 71 13.56 -12.93 -16.07
N ASP A 72 13.15 -12.15 -15.08
CA ASP A 72 13.99 -11.24 -14.31
C ASP A 72 14.57 -10.08 -15.14
N GLU A 73 13.90 -9.67 -16.23
CA GLU A 73 14.22 -8.47 -16.98
C GLU A 73 13.52 -7.27 -16.31
N LEU A 74 14.26 -6.17 -16.08
CA LEU A 74 13.69 -4.96 -15.48
C LEU A 74 12.65 -4.34 -16.43
N ILE A 75 11.42 -4.17 -15.96
CA ILE A 75 10.33 -3.53 -16.70
C ILE A 75 10.33 -2.03 -16.44
N THR A 76 10.33 -1.66 -15.17
CA THR A 76 10.24 -0.26 -14.72
C THR A 76 10.75 -0.12 -13.30
N GLU A 77 11.00 1.12 -12.89
CA GLU A 77 11.28 1.50 -11.51
C GLU A 77 10.52 2.78 -11.17
N GLY A 78 10.11 2.89 -9.92
CA GLY A 78 9.35 4.04 -9.40
C GLY A 78 9.44 4.10 -7.90
N ASP A 79 8.96 5.18 -7.33
CA ASP A 79 8.94 5.39 -5.89
C ASP A 79 7.59 5.94 -5.43
N TYR A 80 7.25 5.67 -4.17
CA TYR A 80 6.07 6.21 -3.51
C TYR A 80 6.35 6.49 -2.04
N GLU A 81 5.52 7.35 -1.46
CA GLU A 81 5.63 7.73 -0.07
C GLU A 81 4.71 6.90 0.82
N VAL A 82 5.20 6.55 2.00
CA VAL A 82 4.41 5.98 3.09
C VAL A 82 4.59 6.85 4.33
N ILE A 83 3.48 7.23 4.92
CA ILE A 83 3.43 8.07 6.09
C ILE A 83 2.86 7.26 7.25
N CYS A 84 3.50 7.39 8.43
CA CYS A 84 2.97 6.85 9.67
C CYS A 84 2.56 8.02 10.57
N GLU A 85 1.27 8.22 10.75
CA GLU A 85 0.71 9.33 11.50
C GLU A 85 -0.53 8.87 12.28
N ASP A 86 -0.72 9.41 13.49
CA ASP A 86 -1.86 9.10 14.36
C ASP A 86 -2.07 7.59 14.61
N GLY A 87 -0.97 6.82 14.71
CA GLY A 87 -1.03 5.37 14.93
C GLY A 87 -1.54 4.58 13.72
N LYS A 88 -1.34 5.10 12.52
CA LYS A 88 -1.73 4.48 11.25
C LYS A 88 -0.62 4.60 10.22
N VAL A 89 -0.47 3.57 9.42
CA VAL A 89 0.24 3.64 8.14
C VAL A 89 -0.73 4.14 7.08
N LYS A 90 -0.33 5.19 6.38
CA LYS A 90 -1.07 5.82 5.28
C LYS A 90 -0.26 5.64 4.00
N MET A 91 -0.86 5.01 3.00
CA MET A 91 -0.26 4.80 1.68
C MET A 91 -1.01 5.63 0.66
N ASP A 92 -0.29 6.38 -0.16
CA ASP A 92 -0.89 7.18 -1.21
C ASP A 92 -1.56 6.29 -2.25
N PHE A 93 -2.64 6.80 -2.84
CA PHE A 93 -3.38 6.10 -3.88
C PHE A 93 -2.52 5.84 -5.14
N GLU A 94 -1.59 6.72 -5.47
CA GLU A 94 -0.72 6.61 -6.63
C GLU A 94 0.04 5.27 -6.70
N GLN A 95 0.42 4.69 -5.55
CA GLN A 95 1.12 3.41 -5.50
C GLN A 95 0.32 2.22 -6.07
N PHE A 96 -1.01 2.33 -6.14
CA PHE A 96 -1.88 1.28 -6.68
C PHE A 96 -2.09 1.39 -8.19
N ILE A 97 -1.48 2.40 -8.83
CA ILE A 97 -1.55 2.63 -10.27
C ILE A 97 -0.34 1.95 -10.92
N PRO A 98 -0.55 1.01 -11.86
CA PRO A 98 0.56 0.40 -12.58
C PRO A 98 1.37 1.44 -13.35
N ASP A 99 2.69 1.42 -13.19
CA ASP A 99 3.61 2.33 -13.90
C ASP A 99 3.48 2.20 -15.43
N GLU A 100 3.14 1.01 -15.95
CA GLU A 100 2.85 0.80 -17.37
C GLU A 100 1.65 1.63 -17.82
N LEU A 101 0.67 1.82 -16.94
CA LEU A 101 -0.47 2.69 -17.23
C LEU A 101 -0.01 4.14 -17.32
N LEU A 102 0.76 4.62 -16.35
CA LEU A 102 1.29 5.98 -16.34
C LEU A 102 2.24 6.23 -17.53
N SER A 103 3.15 5.29 -17.79
CA SER A 103 4.10 5.40 -18.92
C SER A 103 3.40 5.42 -20.28
N SER A 104 2.27 4.74 -20.42
CA SER A 104 1.47 4.75 -21.65
C SER A 104 0.86 6.12 -21.95
N TYR A 105 0.81 7.01 -20.95
CA TYR A 105 0.21 8.35 -21.02
C TYR A 105 1.19 9.51 -20.85
N GLN A 106 2.51 9.26 -21.04
CA GLN A 106 3.58 10.26 -20.85
C GLN A 106 3.39 11.59 -21.61
N ASN A 107 2.64 11.58 -22.73
CA ASN A 107 2.34 12.76 -23.53
C ASN A 107 0.93 13.34 -23.28
N MET A 108 0.28 12.92 -22.20
CA MET A 108 -1.08 13.33 -21.84
C MET A 108 -1.05 14.02 -20.48
N GLU A 109 -2.07 14.82 -20.23
CA GLU A 109 -2.29 15.36 -18.88
C GLU A 109 -2.92 14.28 -18.01
N VAL A 110 -2.20 13.85 -16.98
CA VAL A 110 -2.67 12.87 -15.99
C VAL A 110 -2.86 13.58 -14.66
N ASN A 111 -4.06 13.55 -14.11
CA ASN A 111 -4.37 14.01 -12.77
C ASN A 111 -4.81 12.83 -11.92
N ILE A 112 -4.19 12.67 -10.74
CA ILE A 112 -4.45 11.61 -9.79
C ILE A 112 -4.91 12.26 -8.50
N GLU A 113 -6.07 11.83 -8.01
CA GLU A 113 -6.66 12.29 -6.77
C GLU A 113 -7.19 11.09 -6.00
N GLY A 114 -6.96 11.04 -4.69
CA GLY A 114 -7.47 9.92 -3.90
C GLY A 114 -7.26 10.07 -2.40
N ASP A 115 -7.92 9.17 -1.67
CA ASP A 115 -7.75 8.99 -0.25
C ASP A 115 -6.50 8.15 0.02
N PHE A 116 -5.89 8.32 1.20
CA PHE A 116 -4.89 7.38 1.66
C PHE A 116 -5.53 6.03 1.99
N LEU A 117 -4.86 4.94 1.61
CA LEU A 117 -5.20 3.62 2.13
C LEU A 117 -4.60 3.48 3.54
N GLU A 118 -5.45 3.46 4.55
CA GLU A 118 -5.04 3.45 5.94
C GLU A 118 -5.00 2.04 6.53
N PHE A 119 -3.94 1.77 7.31
CA PHE A 119 -3.79 0.58 8.16
C PHE A 119 -3.44 1.02 9.59
N PRO A 120 -4.36 0.85 10.56
CA PRO A 120 -4.07 1.13 11.97
C PRO A 120 -2.98 0.22 12.52
N ASN A 121 -2.15 0.76 13.42
CA ASN A 121 -1.07 -0.01 14.08
C ASN A 121 -1.59 -0.99 15.16
N ASN A 122 -2.90 -1.01 15.42
CA ASN A 122 -3.56 -1.86 16.42
C ASN A 122 -4.65 -2.72 15.78
N LEU A 123 -4.30 -3.55 14.81
CA LEU A 123 -5.25 -4.45 14.17
C LEU A 123 -5.82 -5.47 15.16
N SER A 124 -7.10 -5.80 14.98
CA SER A 124 -7.79 -6.84 15.74
C SER A 124 -8.78 -7.61 14.86
N VAL A 125 -8.93 -8.89 15.12
CA VAL A 125 -9.85 -9.76 14.37
C VAL A 125 -11.28 -9.23 14.47
N GLY A 126 -11.97 -9.13 13.33
CA GLY A 126 -13.32 -8.58 13.21
C GLY A 126 -13.37 -7.08 12.96
N GLN A 127 -12.24 -6.35 13.04
CA GLN A 127 -12.17 -4.92 12.79
C GLN A 127 -12.46 -4.60 11.33
N ASN A 128 -13.35 -3.62 11.09
CA ASN A 128 -13.51 -3.00 9.78
C ASN A 128 -12.50 -1.87 9.62
N LEU A 129 -11.86 -1.80 8.47
CA LEU A 129 -10.96 -0.72 8.09
C LEU A 129 -11.69 0.30 7.23
N PRO A 130 -11.27 1.58 7.23
CA PRO A 130 -11.89 2.60 6.39
C PRO A 130 -11.86 2.23 4.91
N ASP A 131 -12.92 2.56 4.19
CA ASP A 131 -12.93 2.52 2.73
C ASP A 131 -12.01 3.62 2.19
N ALA A 132 -11.55 3.47 0.95
CA ALA A 132 -10.74 4.46 0.26
C ALA A 132 -11.13 4.54 -1.21
N ASN A 133 -11.02 5.74 -1.80
CA ASN A 133 -11.34 5.98 -3.20
C ASN A 133 -10.19 6.73 -3.85
N GLY A 134 -9.96 6.45 -5.13
CA GLY A 134 -9.04 7.22 -5.95
C GLY A 134 -9.54 7.32 -7.38
N THR A 135 -9.18 8.42 -8.03
CA THR A 135 -9.57 8.73 -9.40
C THR A 135 -8.37 9.18 -10.21
N ILE A 136 -8.19 8.57 -11.36
CA ILE A 136 -7.21 8.94 -12.37
C ILE A 136 -7.97 9.59 -13.52
N THR A 137 -7.65 10.81 -13.83
CA THR A 137 -8.16 11.51 -15.00
C THR A 137 -7.05 11.69 -16.03
N ILE A 138 -7.25 11.17 -17.22
CA ILE A 138 -6.33 11.27 -18.35
C ILE A 138 -6.97 12.10 -19.44
N VAL A 139 -6.32 13.19 -19.82
CA VAL A 139 -6.80 14.09 -20.89
C VAL A 139 -5.84 14.03 -22.04
N MET A 140 -6.33 13.61 -23.19
CA MET A 140 -5.62 13.60 -24.45
C MET A 140 -6.04 14.82 -25.26
N ALA A 141 -5.13 15.77 -25.45
CA ALA A 141 -5.34 16.93 -26.28
C ALA A 141 -4.76 16.68 -27.69
N GLU A 142 -5.51 16.02 -28.58
CA GLU A 142 -5.16 15.92 -30.00
C GLU A 142 -6.16 16.72 -30.85
N GLY A 143 -5.71 17.84 -31.37
CA GLY A 143 -6.50 18.68 -32.29
C GLY A 143 -7.76 19.28 -31.65
N ALA A 144 -8.91 19.15 -32.35
CA ALA A 144 -10.18 19.69 -31.89
C ALA A 144 -10.98 18.78 -30.95
N MET A 145 -10.47 17.60 -30.61
CA MET A 145 -11.14 16.64 -29.71
C MET A 145 -10.32 16.41 -28.43
N ASN A 146 -10.84 16.89 -27.30
CA ASN A 146 -10.33 16.51 -26.00
C ASN A 146 -10.97 15.18 -25.57
N MET A 147 -10.21 14.08 -25.64
CA MET A 147 -10.69 12.80 -25.09
C MET A 147 -10.31 12.73 -23.61
N LYS A 148 -11.33 12.56 -22.77
CA LYS A 148 -11.15 12.35 -21.33
C LYS A 148 -11.44 10.90 -20.99
N THR A 149 -10.50 10.26 -20.31
CA THR A 149 -10.68 8.95 -19.66
C THR A 149 -10.64 9.14 -18.17
N THR A 150 -11.59 8.60 -17.45
CA THR A 150 -11.60 8.60 -15.99
C THR A 150 -11.60 7.16 -15.49
N ILE A 151 -10.68 6.83 -14.60
CA ILE A 151 -10.60 5.54 -13.91
C ILE A 151 -10.80 5.81 -12.43
N THR A 152 -11.82 5.21 -11.83
CA THR A 152 -12.09 5.29 -10.40
C THR A 152 -11.84 3.92 -9.77
N LEU A 153 -11.04 3.89 -8.70
CA LEU A 153 -10.86 2.72 -7.86
C LEU A 153 -11.51 2.97 -6.50
N THR A 154 -12.34 2.03 -6.06
CA THR A 154 -12.97 2.05 -4.75
C THR A 154 -12.57 0.80 -3.99
N PHE A 155 -11.92 0.97 -2.84
CA PHE A 155 -11.54 -0.09 -1.90
C PHE A 155 -12.59 -0.12 -0.79
N THR A 156 -13.37 -1.19 -0.72
CA THR A 156 -14.49 -1.30 0.23
C THR A 156 -14.54 -2.69 0.86
N ASN A 157 -15.42 -2.87 1.86
CA ASN A 157 -15.55 -4.11 2.63
C ASN A 157 -14.20 -4.57 3.22
N ARG A 158 -13.39 -3.62 3.64
CA ARG A 158 -12.07 -3.87 4.21
C ARG A 158 -12.21 -4.38 5.64
N LYS A 159 -11.74 -5.60 5.90
CA LYS A 159 -11.95 -6.25 7.19
C LYS A 159 -10.77 -7.13 7.59
N VAL A 160 -10.42 -7.10 8.87
CA VAL A 160 -9.48 -8.03 9.49
C VAL A 160 -10.24 -9.33 9.80
N GLU A 161 -9.97 -10.40 9.04
CA GLU A 161 -10.73 -11.64 9.11
C GLU A 161 -10.26 -12.55 10.25
N LEU A 162 -8.95 -12.74 10.35
CA LEU A 162 -8.33 -13.66 11.32
C LEU A 162 -6.85 -13.30 11.55
N GLN A 163 -6.27 -13.92 12.57
CA GLN A 163 -4.83 -13.89 12.84
C GLN A 163 -4.29 -15.32 12.66
N GLU A 164 -3.22 -15.47 11.90
CA GLU A 164 -2.56 -16.76 11.67
C GLU A 164 -1.09 -16.61 11.31
N SER A 165 -0.33 -17.67 11.49
CA SER A 165 1.08 -17.73 11.10
C SER A 165 1.22 -18.16 9.65
N ILE A 166 1.96 -17.39 8.83
CA ILE A 166 2.23 -17.66 7.41
C ILE A 166 3.71 -17.91 7.21
N THR A 167 4.04 -19.02 6.55
CA THR A 167 5.41 -19.33 6.11
C THR A 167 5.59 -18.98 4.63
N THR A 168 6.62 -18.21 4.35
CA THR A 168 7.06 -17.81 3.00
C THR A 168 8.55 -18.17 2.83
N PRO A 169 9.16 -18.03 1.65
CA PRO A 169 10.61 -18.19 1.51
C PRO A 169 11.44 -17.23 2.37
N ALA A 170 10.90 -16.06 2.72
CA ALA A 170 11.56 -15.09 3.60
C ALA A 170 11.49 -15.44 5.09
N GLY A 171 10.64 -16.37 5.50
CA GLY A 171 10.49 -16.77 6.90
C GLY A 171 9.05 -17.08 7.30
N THR A 172 8.85 -17.21 8.61
CA THR A 172 7.51 -17.45 9.21
C THR A 172 7.11 -16.21 10.00
N PHE A 173 5.90 -15.72 9.78
CA PHE A 173 5.40 -14.45 10.29
C PHE A 173 4.03 -14.63 10.93
N GLU A 174 3.83 -14.02 12.11
CA GLU A 174 2.50 -13.82 12.67
C GLU A 174 1.80 -12.70 11.92
N THR A 175 0.63 -12.97 11.37
CA THR A 175 -0.04 -12.07 10.44
C THR A 175 -1.50 -11.86 10.80
N PHE A 176 -2.03 -10.71 10.38
CA PHE A 176 -3.46 -10.50 10.23
C PHE A 176 -3.86 -10.64 8.76
N LYS A 177 -4.89 -11.44 8.50
CA LYS A 177 -5.51 -11.53 7.17
C LYS A 177 -6.52 -10.40 7.02
N VAL A 178 -6.29 -9.52 6.05
CA VAL A 178 -7.19 -8.43 5.68
C VAL A 178 -7.81 -8.74 4.33
N SER A 179 -9.13 -8.81 4.28
CA SER A 179 -9.89 -8.91 3.03
C SER A 179 -10.39 -7.55 2.56
N GLN A 180 -10.57 -7.38 1.26
CA GLN A 180 -11.19 -6.21 0.67
C GLN A 180 -11.83 -6.52 -0.69
N THR A 181 -12.75 -5.66 -1.09
CA THR A 181 -13.33 -5.63 -2.43
C THR A 181 -12.82 -4.38 -3.14
N THR A 182 -12.33 -4.54 -4.38
CA THR A 182 -11.96 -3.41 -5.23
C THR A 182 -12.93 -3.32 -6.40
N ILE A 183 -13.50 -2.14 -6.59
CA ILE A 183 -14.35 -1.79 -7.72
C ILE A 183 -13.53 -0.84 -8.59
N SER A 184 -13.27 -1.25 -9.83
CA SER A 184 -12.62 -0.41 -10.85
C SER A 184 -13.65 0.00 -11.89
N ALA A 185 -13.96 1.28 -11.96
CA ALA A 185 -14.84 1.86 -12.97
C ALA A 185 -13.99 2.69 -13.94
N MET A 186 -14.11 2.39 -15.24
CA MET A 186 -13.46 3.15 -16.32
C MET A 186 -14.52 3.81 -17.16
N GLU A 187 -14.42 5.12 -17.34
CA GLU A 187 -15.28 5.91 -18.20
C GLU A 187 -14.49 6.51 -19.36
N ILE A 188 -14.91 6.24 -20.58
CA ILE A 188 -14.34 6.78 -21.82
C ILE A 188 -15.48 7.33 -22.67
N MET A 189 -15.46 8.62 -22.99
CA MET A 189 -16.47 9.28 -23.85
C MET A 189 -17.92 9.01 -23.40
N GLY A 190 -18.17 9.00 -22.09
CA GLY A 190 -19.52 8.74 -21.53
C GLY A 190 -19.94 7.27 -21.47
N MET A 191 -19.09 6.35 -21.92
CA MET A 191 -19.30 4.90 -21.73
C MET A 191 -18.53 4.44 -20.50
N SER A 192 -19.26 3.86 -19.54
CA SER A 192 -18.66 3.32 -18.30
C SER A 192 -18.60 1.80 -18.33
N ARG A 193 -17.47 1.25 -17.85
CA ARG A 193 -17.29 -0.17 -17.61
C ARG A 193 -16.77 -0.37 -16.19
N GLU A 194 -17.48 -1.22 -15.44
CA GLU A 194 -17.09 -1.58 -14.08
C GLU A 194 -16.57 -3.02 -14.00
N THR A 195 -15.57 -3.23 -13.19
CA THR A 195 -15.02 -4.54 -12.85
C THR A 195 -14.83 -4.62 -11.34
N THR A 196 -15.35 -5.68 -10.75
CA THR A 196 -15.21 -5.96 -9.31
C THR A 196 -14.33 -7.18 -9.10
N PHE A 197 -13.39 -7.09 -8.19
CA PHE A 197 -12.57 -8.22 -7.73
C PHE A 197 -12.35 -8.11 -6.22
N SER A 198 -12.02 -9.22 -5.59
CA SER A 198 -11.68 -9.27 -4.17
C SER A 198 -10.23 -9.66 -3.99
N SER A 199 -9.65 -9.25 -2.88
CA SER A 199 -8.30 -9.63 -2.48
C SER A 199 -8.23 -9.93 -0.99
N ALA A 200 -7.21 -10.66 -0.60
CA ALA A 200 -6.84 -10.89 0.78
C ALA A 200 -5.33 -10.72 0.92
N SER A 201 -4.89 -10.00 1.95
CA SER A 201 -3.48 -9.80 2.27
C SER A 201 -3.21 -10.24 3.69
N TRP A 202 -2.12 -10.97 3.89
CA TRP A 202 -1.59 -11.34 5.20
C TRP A 202 -0.48 -10.37 5.53
N ILE A 203 -0.73 -9.52 6.51
CA ILE A 203 0.15 -8.44 6.90
C ILE A 203 0.77 -8.69 8.26
N ALA A 204 2.09 -8.53 8.36
CA ALA A 204 2.89 -8.70 9.57
C ALA A 204 3.43 -7.36 10.07
N GLU A 205 3.50 -7.21 11.39
CA GLU A 205 4.07 -6.03 12.04
C GLU A 205 5.54 -5.85 11.66
N GLY A 206 5.94 -4.63 11.29
CA GLY A 206 7.28 -4.26 10.87
C GLY A 206 7.72 -4.81 9.51
N VAL A 207 6.87 -5.58 8.81
CA VAL A 207 7.20 -6.26 7.55
C VAL A 207 6.28 -5.85 6.41
N GLY A 208 4.99 -5.66 6.68
CA GLY A 208 3.98 -5.42 5.65
C GLY A 208 3.34 -6.71 5.13
N ALA A 209 2.91 -6.71 3.87
CA ALA A 209 2.26 -7.86 3.26
C ALA A 209 3.26 -8.97 2.94
N VAL A 210 3.16 -10.10 3.65
CA VAL A 210 3.98 -11.31 3.42
C VAL A 210 3.36 -12.25 2.39
N ARG A 211 2.04 -12.16 2.20
CA ARG A 211 1.27 -12.83 1.16
C ARG A 211 0.09 -11.97 0.75
N SER A 212 -0.24 -11.95 -0.54
CA SER A 212 -1.46 -11.33 -1.07
C SER A 212 -2.07 -12.24 -2.12
N GLU A 213 -3.39 -12.34 -2.14
CA GLU A 213 -4.15 -13.15 -3.09
C GLU A 213 -5.22 -12.30 -3.77
N ASN A 214 -5.36 -12.47 -5.08
CA ASN A 214 -6.39 -11.82 -5.87
C ASN A 214 -7.39 -12.87 -6.37
N TYR A 215 -8.68 -12.55 -6.32
CA TYR A 215 -9.76 -13.43 -6.71
C TYR A 215 -10.60 -12.77 -7.80
N ASP A 216 -11.06 -13.58 -8.75
CA ASP A 216 -12.00 -13.13 -9.76
C ASP A 216 -13.42 -12.89 -9.18
N LYS A 217 -14.33 -12.37 -10.00
CA LYS A 217 -15.73 -12.10 -9.62
C LYS A 217 -16.52 -13.33 -9.15
N LYS A 218 -15.98 -14.54 -9.35
CA LYS A 218 -16.56 -15.82 -8.89
C LYS A 218 -15.90 -16.34 -7.61
N GLY A 219 -14.98 -15.56 -7.03
CA GLY A 219 -14.19 -15.95 -5.85
C GLY A 219 -13.11 -16.99 -6.14
N LYS A 220 -12.75 -17.22 -7.42
CA LYS A 220 -11.67 -18.14 -7.78
C LYS A 220 -10.34 -17.39 -7.75
N LEU A 221 -9.31 -18.02 -7.17
CA LEU A 221 -7.95 -17.48 -7.17
C LEU A 221 -7.49 -17.16 -8.61
N ALA A 222 -7.12 -15.91 -8.84
CA ALA A 222 -6.58 -15.42 -10.11
C ALA A 222 -5.05 -15.41 -10.11
N GLY A 223 -4.45 -15.06 -8.97
CA GLY A 223 -3.01 -15.04 -8.75
C GLY A 223 -2.70 -14.65 -7.33
N TYR A 224 -1.43 -14.74 -6.96
CA TYR A 224 -0.96 -14.37 -5.63
C TYR A 224 0.48 -13.85 -5.65
N GLN A 225 0.85 -13.17 -4.59
CA GLN A 225 2.20 -12.65 -4.35
C GLN A 225 2.68 -13.12 -2.99
N VAL A 226 3.96 -13.44 -2.85
CA VAL A 226 4.57 -13.82 -1.58
C VAL A 226 5.89 -13.10 -1.37
N LEU A 227 6.20 -12.81 -0.11
CA LEU A 227 7.49 -12.29 0.32
C LEU A 227 8.56 -13.38 0.17
N THR A 228 9.57 -13.13 -0.68
CA THR A 228 10.62 -14.10 -0.99
C THR A 228 11.96 -13.75 -0.34
N SER A 229 12.19 -12.49 0.00
CA SER A 229 13.35 -12.01 0.80
C SER A 229 12.94 -10.83 1.66
N PHE A 230 13.60 -10.65 2.82
CA PHE A 230 13.44 -9.51 3.72
C PHE A 230 14.74 -9.31 4.50
N GLU A 231 15.43 -8.17 4.33
CA GLU A 231 16.75 -7.85 4.86
C GLU A 231 16.80 -6.44 5.47
#